data_f203f97a6fb2f756c1519f9d680f621f
#
_entry.id   f203f97a6fb2f756c1519f9d680f621f
#
_cell.length_a   1.000
_cell.length_b   1.000
_cell.length_c   1.000
_cell.angle_alpha   90.00
_cell.angle_beta   90.00
_cell.angle_gamma   90.00
#
_symmetry.space_group_name_H-M   'P 1'
#
loop_
_entity.id
_entity.type
_entity.pdbx_description
1 polymer ?
#
loop_
_entity_poly.entity_id
_entity_poly.type
_entity_poly.pdbx_seq_one_letter_code
_entity_poly.pdbx_strand_id
1 'polypeptide(L)'
;AVDVISGADFINQGGVDTANLLRNVVPSFNVNEQPISDASTLVRPANLRGLAPDHALVLVNGHRRHRAAVIHFQGNGISTGSQGPDIGAIPSLALKSVEVLRDGAAAQYGSDAIAGVINFNLKDSDSEGAIEVKYGEYKEGDGETYSVAVNKGFSLGGKGFLNLTGEFSEQEATDRSVQRTNAAELTALGVQGIENPAQVWGVPEVDGDIKLWANFEFDINEDLQLFGQANHNNKEVTGGFFYRAPFGSSARNGVYRNGDNYLLGDLTADAQ
;
A
#
# COMPACT_ATOMS: atom_id res chain seq x y z
N ALA A 1 -1.34 -19.47 17.67
CA ALA A 1 -2.64 -18.82 17.87
C ALA A 1 -3.16 -18.32 16.52
N VAL A 2 -4.46 -18.40 16.30
CA VAL A 2 -5.14 -17.85 15.13
C VAL A 2 -6.02 -16.71 15.62
N ASP A 3 -5.85 -15.53 15.02
CA ASP A 3 -6.78 -14.41 15.21
C ASP A 3 -7.74 -14.39 14.02
N VAL A 4 -9.03 -14.25 14.30
CA VAL A 4 -10.06 -14.10 13.28
C VAL A 4 -10.68 -12.71 13.46
N ILE A 5 -10.58 -11.88 12.41
CA ILE A 5 -11.05 -10.51 12.38
C ILE A 5 -12.24 -10.46 11.41
N SER A 6 -13.36 -9.96 11.87
CA SER A 6 -14.56 -9.82 11.03
C SER A 6 -14.39 -8.70 9.99
N GLY A 7 -14.98 -8.85 8.80
CA GLY A 7 -15.08 -7.77 7.82
C GLY A 7 -15.73 -6.50 8.40
N ALA A 8 -16.66 -6.63 9.35
CA ALA A 8 -17.28 -5.49 10.03
C ALA A 8 -16.27 -4.68 10.88
N ASP A 9 -15.23 -5.31 11.41
CA ASP A 9 -14.20 -4.62 12.18
C ASP A 9 -13.36 -3.66 11.31
N PHE A 10 -13.30 -3.89 10.01
CA PHE A 10 -12.65 -3.01 9.05
C PHE A 10 -13.55 -1.83 8.66
N ILE A 11 -14.85 -2.08 8.46
CA ILE A 11 -15.81 -1.05 8.05
C ILE A 11 -15.90 0.07 9.10
N ASN A 12 -15.84 -0.28 10.39
CA ASN A 12 -15.94 0.67 11.50
C ASN A 12 -14.68 1.49 11.76
N GLN A 13 -13.61 1.30 11.00
CA GLN A 13 -12.38 2.07 11.12
C GLN A 13 -12.37 3.25 10.14
N GLY A 14 -11.87 4.40 10.58
CA GLY A 14 -11.52 5.49 9.68
C GLY A 14 -10.32 5.11 8.84
N GLY A 15 -10.35 5.33 7.56
CA GLY A 15 -9.31 4.98 6.62
C GLY A 15 -9.79 4.05 5.52
N VAL A 16 -9.10 4.05 4.40
CA VAL A 16 -9.50 3.36 3.16
C VAL A 16 -8.57 2.20 2.79
N ASP A 17 -7.33 2.23 3.25
CA ASP A 17 -6.31 1.24 2.89
C ASP A 17 -6.36 0.01 3.82
N THR A 18 -6.61 -1.16 3.25
CA THR A 18 -6.77 -2.42 3.99
C THR A 18 -5.51 -2.80 4.78
N ALA A 19 -4.32 -2.46 4.32
CA ALA A 19 -3.08 -2.73 5.06
C ALA A 19 -3.00 -1.87 6.34
N ASN A 20 -3.42 -0.60 6.27
CA ASN A 20 -3.52 0.27 7.45
C ASN A 20 -4.59 -0.21 8.43
N LEU A 21 -5.75 -0.62 7.91
CA LEU A 21 -6.82 -1.17 8.74
C LEU A 21 -6.36 -2.44 9.47
N LEU A 22 -5.66 -3.33 8.77
CA LEU A 22 -5.10 -4.55 9.36
C LEU A 22 -4.06 -4.24 10.46
N ARG A 23 -3.21 -3.23 10.27
CA ARG A 23 -2.24 -2.77 11.27
C ARG A 23 -2.90 -2.36 12.58
N ASN A 24 -4.10 -1.78 12.53
CA ASN A 24 -4.81 -1.32 13.72
C ASN A 24 -5.38 -2.47 14.56
N VAL A 25 -5.67 -3.62 13.96
CA VAL A 25 -6.35 -4.74 14.63
C VAL A 25 -5.44 -5.96 14.86
N VAL A 26 -4.28 -6.04 14.19
CA VAL A 26 -3.31 -7.13 14.33
C VAL A 26 -2.01 -6.61 14.94
N PRO A 27 -1.77 -6.79 16.26
CA PRO A 27 -0.63 -6.18 16.94
C PRO A 27 0.75 -6.57 16.40
N SER A 28 0.87 -7.69 15.72
CA SER A 28 2.12 -8.18 15.14
C SER A 28 2.29 -7.83 13.67
N PHE A 29 1.30 -7.19 13.06
CA PHE A 29 1.34 -6.71 11.69
C PHE A 29 1.78 -5.25 11.65
N ASN A 30 2.67 -4.92 10.74
CA ASN A 30 3.13 -3.55 10.54
C ASN A 30 3.28 -3.25 9.06
N VAL A 31 2.86 -2.06 8.67
CA VAL A 31 3.09 -1.46 7.36
C VAL A 31 3.49 -0.02 7.57
N ASN A 32 4.62 0.37 7.01
CA ASN A 32 5.11 1.74 7.10
C ASN A 32 4.56 2.56 5.94
N GLU A 33 4.26 3.82 6.21
CA GLU A 33 4.16 4.81 5.14
C GLU A 33 5.53 4.93 4.49
N GLN A 34 5.56 5.03 3.17
CA GLN A 34 6.81 5.12 2.41
C GLN A 34 6.77 6.41 1.56
N PRO A 35 6.86 7.59 2.20
CA PRO A 35 6.69 8.87 1.49
C PRO A 35 7.79 9.13 0.47
N ILE A 36 8.99 8.54 0.71
CA ILE A 36 10.14 8.66 -0.18
C ILE A 36 10.77 7.28 -0.32
N SER A 37 10.36 6.49 -1.28
CA SER A 37 10.91 5.14 -1.49
C SER A 37 10.55 4.54 -2.84
N ASP A 38 10.69 5.26 -3.92
CA ASP A 38 10.41 4.77 -5.27
C ASP A 38 9.10 3.93 -5.31
N ALA A 39 9.17 2.72 -5.88
CA ALA A 39 8.02 1.84 -6.00
C ALA A 39 7.44 1.33 -4.67
N SER A 40 8.20 1.40 -3.54
CA SER A 40 7.66 1.06 -2.22
C SER A 40 6.66 2.09 -1.70
N THR A 41 6.59 3.28 -2.28
CA THR A 41 5.50 4.23 -2.05
C THR A 41 4.18 3.71 -2.62
N LEU A 42 4.22 3.03 -3.78
CA LEU A 42 3.06 2.43 -4.44
C LEU A 42 2.61 1.13 -3.76
N VAL A 43 3.55 0.21 -3.52
CA VAL A 43 3.30 -1.08 -2.85
C VAL A 43 4.11 -1.12 -1.55
N ARG A 44 3.45 -0.86 -0.44
CA ARG A 44 4.12 -0.75 0.86
C ARG A 44 4.48 -2.11 1.43
N PRO A 45 5.69 -2.25 2.00
CA PRO A 45 6.11 -3.51 2.59
C PRO A 45 5.31 -3.82 3.86
N ALA A 46 4.59 -4.94 3.85
CA ALA A 46 3.82 -5.44 4.99
C ALA A 46 4.66 -6.46 5.77
N ASN A 47 4.92 -6.17 7.02
CA ASN A 47 5.73 -6.99 7.91
C ASN A 47 4.86 -7.69 8.94
N LEU A 48 5.10 -8.98 9.16
CA LEU A 48 4.45 -9.74 10.22
C LEU A 48 5.52 -10.19 11.23
N ARG A 49 5.29 -9.94 12.53
CA ARG A 49 6.21 -10.32 13.62
C ARG A 49 7.64 -9.77 13.45
N GLY A 50 7.80 -8.61 12.80
CA GLY A 50 9.10 -8.02 12.54
C GLY A 50 9.93 -8.75 11.47
N LEU A 51 9.31 -9.60 10.64
CA LEU A 51 9.96 -10.27 9.51
C LEU A 51 9.55 -9.61 8.20
N ALA A 52 10.39 -9.81 7.17
CA ALA A 52 10.18 -9.23 5.84
C ALA A 52 8.90 -9.76 5.16
N PRO A 53 8.32 -9.03 4.19
CA PRO A 53 7.06 -9.39 3.53
C PRO A 53 7.04 -10.78 2.87
N ASP A 54 8.16 -11.24 2.36
CA ASP A 54 8.29 -12.56 1.71
C ASP A 54 8.38 -13.74 2.70
N HIS A 55 8.42 -13.46 4.01
CA HIS A 55 8.31 -14.46 5.07
C HIS A 55 6.87 -14.63 5.59
N ALA A 56 5.93 -13.80 5.15
CA ALA A 56 4.52 -13.91 5.47
C ALA A 56 3.74 -14.42 4.26
N LEU A 57 3.10 -15.59 4.41
CA LEU A 57 2.25 -16.13 3.36
C LEU A 57 0.90 -15.42 3.36
N VAL A 58 0.58 -14.77 2.25
CA VAL A 58 -0.74 -14.15 2.05
C VAL A 58 -1.60 -15.03 1.16
N LEU A 59 -2.80 -15.32 1.62
CA LEU A 59 -3.81 -16.09 0.92
C LEU A 59 -5.06 -15.24 0.68
N VAL A 60 -5.80 -15.56 -0.37
CA VAL A 60 -7.16 -15.09 -0.62
C VAL A 60 -8.04 -16.32 -0.85
N ASN A 61 -9.07 -16.52 -0.04
CA ASN A 61 -9.89 -17.74 -0.03
C ASN A 61 -9.04 -19.03 0.05
N GLY A 62 -7.97 -19.03 0.86
CA GLY A 62 -7.06 -20.17 0.98
C GLY A 62 -6.06 -20.35 -0.17
N HIS A 63 -6.13 -19.56 -1.23
CA HIS A 63 -5.23 -19.63 -2.37
C HIS A 63 -4.13 -18.56 -2.27
N ARG A 64 -2.89 -18.93 -2.59
CA ARG A 64 -1.74 -18.03 -2.53
C ARG A 64 -1.95 -16.77 -3.38
N ARG A 65 -1.84 -15.60 -2.76
CA ARG A 65 -1.79 -14.32 -3.48
C ARG A 65 -0.43 -14.18 -4.17
N HIS A 66 -0.42 -13.73 -5.41
CA HIS A 66 0.82 -13.46 -6.14
C HIS A 66 1.59 -12.30 -5.51
N ARG A 67 2.90 -12.30 -5.67
CA ARG A 67 3.77 -11.20 -5.27
C ARG A 67 3.55 -10.00 -6.20
N ALA A 68 3.66 -8.80 -5.65
CA ALA A 68 3.69 -7.58 -6.46
C ALA A 68 5.00 -7.48 -7.27
N ALA A 69 5.01 -6.68 -8.32
CA ALA A 69 6.21 -6.47 -9.15
C ALA A 69 7.25 -5.53 -8.51
N VAL A 70 7.13 -5.25 -7.21
CA VAL A 70 8.00 -4.33 -6.47
C VAL A 70 8.96 -5.10 -5.59
N ILE A 71 10.26 -4.87 -5.79
CA ILE A 71 11.32 -5.28 -4.87
C ILE A 71 11.66 -4.07 -4.01
N HIS A 72 11.50 -4.20 -2.70
CA HIS A 72 11.77 -3.12 -1.76
C HIS A 72 13.27 -2.88 -1.62
N PHE A 73 13.71 -1.64 -1.80
CA PHE A 73 15.10 -1.26 -1.60
C PHE A 73 15.17 0.16 -1.03
N GLN A 74 16.33 0.60 -0.58
CA GLN A 74 16.57 1.93 0.02
C GLN A 74 15.58 2.32 1.13
N GLY A 75 16.05 2.40 2.35
CA GLY A 75 15.26 2.89 3.50
C GLY A 75 14.18 1.96 4.02
N ASN A 76 14.03 0.76 3.46
CA ASN A 76 12.98 -0.19 3.87
C ASN A 76 13.41 -1.11 5.04
N GLY A 77 14.58 -0.90 5.64
CA GLY A 77 15.05 -1.67 6.80
C GLY A 77 15.04 -3.18 6.54
N ILE A 78 14.32 -3.93 7.38
CA ILE A 78 14.18 -5.40 7.27
C ILE A 78 13.48 -5.85 5.99
N SER A 79 12.78 -4.98 5.30
CA SER A 79 12.11 -5.29 4.04
C SER A 79 13.02 -5.14 2.82
N THR A 80 14.25 -4.62 2.99
CA THR A 80 15.19 -4.42 1.89
C THR A 80 15.51 -5.73 1.18
N GLY A 81 15.30 -5.77 -0.13
CA GLY A 81 15.49 -6.95 -0.97
C GLY A 81 14.30 -7.92 -1.01
N SER A 82 13.25 -7.67 -0.23
CA SER A 82 12.05 -8.51 -0.20
C SER A 82 11.01 -8.12 -1.26
N GLN A 83 10.12 -9.04 -1.56
CA GLN A 83 9.03 -8.87 -2.52
C GLN A 83 7.77 -9.54 -2.00
N GLY A 84 6.87 -8.75 -1.41
CA GLY A 84 5.59 -9.22 -0.89
C GLY A 84 4.41 -9.00 -1.84
N PRO A 85 3.23 -9.51 -1.50
CA PRO A 85 1.98 -9.16 -2.19
C PRO A 85 1.50 -7.75 -1.84
N ASP A 86 0.76 -7.12 -2.74
CA ASP A 86 0.05 -5.88 -2.47
C ASP A 86 -1.25 -6.17 -1.71
N ILE A 87 -1.23 -5.93 -0.39
CA ILE A 87 -2.41 -6.06 0.48
C ILE A 87 -3.35 -4.87 0.29
N GLY A 88 -2.82 -3.67 0.01
CA GLY A 88 -3.63 -2.47 -0.23
C GLY A 88 -4.54 -2.58 -1.46
N ALA A 89 -4.24 -3.50 -2.36
CA ALA A 89 -5.06 -3.80 -3.53
C ALA A 89 -6.37 -4.58 -3.22
N ILE A 90 -6.58 -5.02 -1.97
CA ILE A 90 -7.77 -5.77 -1.55
C ILE A 90 -8.74 -4.80 -0.88
N PRO A 91 -9.92 -4.51 -1.45
CA PRO A 91 -10.88 -3.60 -0.82
C PRO A 91 -11.44 -4.22 0.47
N SER A 92 -11.49 -3.42 1.55
CA SER A 92 -11.98 -3.90 2.85
C SER A 92 -13.43 -4.37 2.79
N LEU A 93 -14.25 -3.72 1.96
CA LEU A 93 -15.67 -4.08 1.79
C LEU A 93 -15.87 -5.44 1.11
N ALA A 94 -14.86 -5.98 0.40
CA ALA A 94 -14.91 -7.34 -0.16
C ALA A 94 -14.72 -8.44 0.90
N LEU A 95 -14.26 -8.08 2.11
CA LEU A 95 -13.86 -9.05 3.11
C LEU A 95 -15.04 -9.52 3.97
N LYS A 96 -15.14 -10.83 4.12
CA LYS A 96 -15.97 -11.51 5.13
C LYS A 96 -15.21 -11.59 6.46
N SER A 97 -13.94 -12.00 6.39
CA SER A 97 -13.04 -12.09 7.53
C SER A 97 -11.57 -12.12 7.09
N VAL A 98 -10.68 -11.83 8.03
CA VAL A 98 -9.24 -12.06 7.88
C VAL A 98 -8.77 -12.97 8.99
N GLU A 99 -8.04 -14.01 8.64
CA GLU A 99 -7.46 -14.95 9.58
C GLU A 99 -5.94 -14.75 9.63
N VAL A 100 -5.38 -14.58 10.81
CA VAL A 100 -3.94 -14.40 10.99
C VAL A 100 -3.39 -15.53 11.86
N LEU A 101 -2.65 -16.43 11.24
CA LEU A 101 -1.94 -17.51 11.93
C LEU A 101 -0.49 -17.09 12.18
N ARG A 102 -0.13 -16.87 13.44
CA ARG A 102 1.17 -16.30 13.83
C ARG A 102 2.25 -17.32 14.20
N ASP A 103 1.91 -18.59 14.41
CA ASP A 103 2.84 -19.61 14.85
C ASP A 103 2.67 -20.94 14.13
N GLY A 104 3.78 -21.66 13.94
CA GLY A 104 3.78 -23.03 13.42
C GLY A 104 3.37 -23.17 11.96
N ALA A 105 3.20 -22.05 11.25
CA ALA A 105 2.66 -22.04 9.90
C ALA A 105 3.62 -22.69 8.88
N ALA A 106 4.93 -22.52 9.05
CA ALA A 106 5.93 -23.05 8.12
C ALA A 106 5.87 -24.58 7.99
N ALA A 107 5.51 -25.30 9.05
CA ALA A 107 5.38 -26.76 9.02
C ALA A 107 4.25 -27.25 8.10
N GLN A 108 3.19 -26.45 7.95
CA GLN A 108 2.01 -26.79 7.14
C GLN A 108 2.01 -26.09 5.77
N TYR A 109 2.49 -24.85 5.72
CA TYR A 109 2.37 -23.97 4.55
C TYR A 109 3.68 -23.73 3.80
N GLY A 110 4.80 -24.23 4.33
CA GLY A 110 6.12 -24.09 3.72
C GLY A 110 6.92 -22.87 4.16
N SER A 111 8.07 -22.69 3.53
CA SER A 111 9.07 -21.67 3.90
C SER A 111 8.60 -20.22 3.84
N ASP A 112 7.61 -19.91 3.02
CA ASP A 112 7.09 -18.56 2.89
C ASP A 112 6.21 -18.14 4.07
N ALA A 113 5.87 -19.08 4.97
CA ALA A 113 5.04 -18.87 6.14
C ALA A 113 5.84 -18.85 7.48
N ILE A 114 7.11 -18.45 7.43
CA ILE A 114 7.97 -18.37 8.63
C ILE A 114 7.42 -17.35 9.64
N ALA A 115 7.00 -16.18 9.15
CA ALA A 115 6.37 -15.15 9.96
C ALA A 115 4.93 -15.52 10.36
N GLY A 116 4.24 -16.24 9.50
CA GLY A 116 2.86 -16.63 9.65
C GLY A 116 2.09 -16.64 8.34
N VAL A 117 0.77 -16.80 8.46
CA VAL A 117 -0.16 -16.77 7.32
C VAL A 117 -1.22 -15.70 7.58
N ILE A 118 -1.55 -14.95 6.55
CA ILE A 118 -2.68 -14.02 6.53
C ILE A 118 -3.62 -14.47 5.43
N ASN A 119 -4.83 -14.93 5.78
CA ASN A 119 -5.83 -15.38 4.82
C ASN A 119 -6.99 -14.40 4.78
N PHE A 120 -7.22 -13.79 3.63
CA PHE A 120 -8.33 -12.89 3.34
C PHE A 120 -9.49 -13.72 2.78
N ASN A 121 -10.54 -13.92 3.56
CA ASN A 121 -11.75 -14.58 3.13
C ASN A 121 -12.70 -13.54 2.52
N LEU A 122 -13.03 -13.72 1.25
CA LEU A 122 -13.94 -12.83 0.53
C LEU A 122 -15.39 -13.13 0.90
N LYS A 123 -16.27 -12.13 0.74
CA LYS A 123 -17.72 -12.29 0.88
C LYS A 123 -18.25 -13.30 -0.11
N ASP A 124 -19.15 -14.14 0.35
CA ASP A 124 -19.79 -15.25 -0.35
C ASP A 124 -21.33 -15.15 -0.32
N SER A 125 -21.88 -14.02 0.09
CA SER A 125 -23.34 -13.80 0.06
C SER A 125 -23.86 -13.74 -1.36
N ASP A 126 -25.00 -14.35 -1.59
CA ASP A 126 -25.75 -14.39 -2.86
C ASP A 126 -26.84 -13.31 -2.97
N SER A 127 -27.06 -12.51 -1.94
CA SER A 127 -28.19 -11.56 -1.85
C SER A 127 -27.85 -10.26 -1.14
N GLU A 128 -26.92 -10.26 -0.19
CA GLU A 128 -26.55 -9.08 0.56
C GLU A 128 -25.83 -8.02 -0.29
N GLY A 129 -25.91 -6.79 0.15
CA GLY A 129 -25.19 -5.69 -0.47
C GLY A 129 -24.88 -4.60 0.56
N ALA A 130 -23.84 -3.83 0.28
CA ALA A 130 -23.44 -2.69 1.10
C ALA A 130 -22.84 -1.59 0.22
N ILE A 131 -23.02 -0.35 0.68
CA ILE A 131 -22.35 0.83 0.14
C ILE A 131 -21.63 1.48 1.31
N GLU A 132 -20.39 1.83 1.10
CA GLU A 132 -19.56 2.54 2.06
C GLU A 132 -19.05 3.84 1.42
N VAL A 133 -19.18 4.95 2.16
CA VAL A 133 -18.61 6.23 1.77
C VAL A 133 -17.77 6.72 2.94
N LYS A 134 -16.51 7.03 2.69
CA LYS A 134 -15.59 7.57 3.69
C LYS A 134 -15.04 8.91 3.22
N TYR A 135 -14.94 9.83 4.16
CA TYR A 135 -14.22 11.08 4.04
C TYR A 135 -13.34 11.26 5.26
N GLY A 136 -12.14 11.75 5.07
CA GLY A 136 -11.18 12.03 6.13
C GLY A 136 -10.28 13.19 5.75
N GLU A 137 -9.76 13.88 6.75
CA GLU A 137 -8.84 14.99 6.61
C GLU A 137 -7.94 15.03 7.86
N TYR A 138 -6.69 15.43 7.71
CA TYR A 138 -5.84 15.65 8.86
C TYR A 138 -6.23 16.95 9.58
N LYS A 139 -5.97 17.01 10.89
CA LYS A 139 -6.31 18.16 11.74
C LYS A 139 -5.70 19.48 11.24
N GLU A 140 -4.63 19.38 10.50
CA GLU A 140 -3.90 20.50 9.88
C GLU A 140 -4.61 21.08 8.64
N GLY A 141 -5.69 20.45 8.18
CA GLY A 141 -6.48 20.90 7.04
C GLY A 141 -5.85 20.52 5.70
N ASP A 142 -5.20 19.35 5.63
CA ASP A 142 -4.62 18.78 4.42
C ASP A 142 -4.80 17.26 4.39
N GLY A 143 -4.38 16.62 3.30
CA GLY A 143 -4.45 15.16 3.12
C GLY A 143 -5.88 14.65 3.08
N GLU A 144 -6.79 15.42 2.45
CA GLU A 144 -8.14 14.97 2.22
C GLU A 144 -8.15 13.59 1.57
N THR A 145 -8.99 12.73 2.10
CA THR A 145 -9.15 11.36 1.58
C THR A 145 -10.63 11.09 1.44
N TYR A 146 -11.04 10.60 0.30
CA TYR A 146 -12.39 10.09 0.13
C TYR A 146 -12.40 8.74 -0.56
N SER A 147 -13.40 7.92 -0.25
CA SER A 147 -13.64 6.68 -0.95
C SER A 147 -15.12 6.37 -1.05
N VAL A 148 -15.46 5.66 -2.11
CA VAL A 148 -16.77 5.05 -2.31
C VAL A 148 -16.55 3.59 -2.66
N ALA A 149 -17.16 2.70 -1.88
CA ALA A 149 -17.12 1.27 -2.14
C ALA A 149 -18.54 0.70 -2.19
N VAL A 150 -18.73 -0.26 -3.09
CA VAL A 150 -20.01 -0.98 -3.27
C VAL A 150 -19.72 -2.47 -3.33
N ASN A 151 -20.49 -3.24 -2.57
CA ASN A 151 -20.50 -4.69 -2.63
C ASN A 151 -21.90 -5.20 -2.91
N LYS A 152 -22.05 -6.24 -3.75
CA LYS A 152 -23.32 -6.88 -4.03
C LYS A 152 -23.16 -8.35 -4.36
N GLY A 153 -23.94 -9.18 -3.68
CA GLY A 153 -24.13 -10.59 -3.97
C GLY A 153 -25.31 -10.85 -4.91
N PHE A 154 -25.15 -11.86 -5.76
CA PHE A 154 -26.15 -12.32 -6.72
C PHE A 154 -26.26 -13.83 -6.63
N SER A 155 -27.51 -14.34 -6.53
CA SER A 155 -27.76 -15.77 -6.60
C SER A 155 -27.68 -16.27 -8.05
N LEU A 156 -27.01 -17.38 -8.24
CA LEU A 156 -26.89 -18.07 -9.52
C LEU A 156 -27.94 -19.21 -9.63
N GLY A 157 -29.21 -18.83 -9.47
CA GLY A 157 -30.33 -19.78 -9.59
C GLY A 157 -30.39 -20.81 -8.47
N GLY A 158 -29.92 -20.48 -7.26
CA GLY A 158 -29.85 -21.36 -6.11
C GLY A 158 -28.76 -22.45 -6.19
N LYS A 159 -27.90 -22.37 -7.19
CA LYS A 159 -26.76 -23.30 -7.41
C LYS A 159 -25.40 -22.67 -7.06
N GLY A 160 -25.40 -21.47 -6.52
CA GLY A 160 -24.18 -20.75 -6.19
C GLY A 160 -24.39 -19.26 -6.10
N PHE A 161 -23.29 -18.55 -6.01
CA PHE A 161 -23.27 -17.11 -5.85
C PHE A 161 -22.25 -16.44 -6.78
N LEU A 162 -22.48 -15.18 -7.06
CA LEU A 162 -21.50 -14.22 -7.58
C LEU A 162 -21.50 -13.01 -6.65
N ASN A 163 -20.37 -12.70 -6.03
CA ASN A 163 -20.21 -11.52 -5.18
C ASN A 163 -19.24 -10.54 -5.84
N LEU A 164 -19.68 -9.32 -6.05
CA LEU A 164 -18.91 -8.26 -6.71
C LEU A 164 -18.62 -7.12 -5.74
N THR A 165 -17.41 -6.61 -5.77
CA THR A 165 -17.00 -5.42 -5.02
C THR A 165 -16.27 -4.45 -5.95
N GLY A 166 -16.67 -3.18 -5.89
CA GLY A 166 -15.96 -2.07 -6.52
C GLY A 166 -15.62 -1.02 -5.47
N GLU A 167 -14.42 -0.46 -5.54
CA GLU A 167 -13.96 0.64 -4.70
C GLU A 167 -13.23 1.66 -5.54
N PHE A 168 -13.50 2.94 -5.27
CA PHE A 168 -12.77 4.08 -5.79
C PHE A 168 -12.33 4.94 -4.63
N SER A 169 -11.07 5.37 -4.62
CA SER A 169 -10.56 6.28 -3.60
C SER A 169 -9.51 7.23 -4.16
N GLU A 170 -9.41 8.40 -3.52
CA GLU A 170 -8.38 9.39 -3.73
C GLU A 170 -7.86 9.90 -2.39
N GLN A 171 -6.61 10.37 -2.38
CA GLN A 171 -5.96 10.94 -1.21
C GLN A 171 -5.04 12.07 -1.64
N GLU A 172 -5.21 13.24 -1.06
CA GLU A 172 -4.29 14.34 -1.25
C GLU A 172 -2.99 14.15 -0.44
N ALA A 173 -1.89 14.67 -0.97
CA ALA A 173 -0.61 14.67 -0.27
C ALA A 173 -0.65 15.56 0.99
N THR A 174 0.19 15.22 1.96
CA THR A 174 0.50 16.14 3.06
C THR A 174 1.96 16.57 3.01
N ASP A 175 2.25 17.75 3.55
CA ASP A 175 3.62 18.22 3.72
C ASP A 175 3.89 18.59 5.19
N ARG A 176 4.83 17.89 5.81
CA ARG A 176 5.29 18.13 7.19
C ARG A 176 6.77 18.51 7.21
N SER A 177 7.28 19.03 6.10
CA SER A 177 8.69 19.26 5.89
C SER A 177 9.11 20.65 6.37
N VAL A 178 10.39 20.75 6.68
CA VAL A 178 11.10 22.01 6.84
C VAL A 178 12.26 22.06 5.85
N GLN A 179 12.61 23.26 5.40
CA GLN A 179 13.71 23.40 4.46
C GLN A 179 15.00 22.80 5.01
N ARG A 180 15.68 22.04 4.19
CA ARG A 180 16.99 21.47 4.53
C ARG A 180 18.03 22.56 4.63
N THR A 181 18.90 22.48 5.65
CA THR A 181 19.95 23.49 5.90
C THR A 181 20.82 23.73 4.68
N ASN A 182 21.28 22.67 4.02
CA ASN A 182 22.12 22.79 2.84
C ASN A 182 21.39 23.39 1.61
N ALA A 183 20.10 23.18 1.47
CA ALA A 183 19.29 23.82 0.44
C ALA A 183 19.11 25.33 0.74
N ALA A 184 18.83 25.68 1.99
CA ALA A 184 18.73 27.05 2.43
C ALA A 184 20.04 27.82 2.25
N GLU A 185 21.18 27.19 2.57
CA GLU A 185 22.51 27.77 2.35
C GLU A 185 22.77 28.06 0.87
N LEU A 186 22.46 27.13 -0.03
CA LEU A 186 22.60 27.35 -1.47
C LEU A 186 21.70 28.49 -1.97
N THR A 187 20.46 28.56 -1.52
CA THR A 187 19.55 29.66 -1.85
C THR A 187 20.12 31.01 -1.37
N ALA A 188 20.69 31.04 -0.15
CA ALA A 188 21.33 32.25 0.38
C ALA A 188 22.57 32.67 -0.42
N LEU A 189 23.26 31.73 -1.06
CA LEU A 189 24.38 31.99 -1.98
C LEU A 189 23.93 32.39 -3.38
N GLY A 190 22.62 32.50 -3.64
CA GLY A 190 22.08 32.96 -4.91
C GLY A 190 21.83 31.85 -5.95
N VAL A 191 21.93 30.57 -5.57
CA VAL A 191 21.58 29.45 -6.45
C VAL A 191 20.08 29.46 -6.70
N GLN A 192 19.69 29.40 -7.97
CA GLN A 192 18.30 29.40 -8.39
C GLN A 192 17.76 27.97 -8.55
N GLY A 193 16.43 27.82 -8.60
CA GLY A 193 15.78 26.54 -8.88
C GLY A 193 15.72 25.54 -7.71
N ILE A 194 16.06 25.98 -6.49
CA ILE A 194 15.93 25.15 -5.29
C ILE A 194 14.55 25.35 -4.69
N GLU A 195 13.78 24.28 -4.63
CA GLU A 195 12.45 24.29 -4.04
C GLU A 195 12.50 24.49 -2.51
N ASN A 196 11.40 24.95 -1.94
CA ASN A 196 11.27 25.12 -0.50
C ASN A 196 9.92 24.58 -0.02
N PRO A 197 9.91 23.41 0.63
CA PRO A 197 11.05 22.56 1.01
C PRO A 197 11.65 21.80 -0.18
N ALA A 198 12.95 21.62 -0.17
CA ALA A 198 13.68 20.87 -1.21
C ALA A 198 13.43 19.35 -1.12
N GLN A 199 12.84 18.88 -0.06
CA GLN A 199 12.46 17.48 0.13
C GLN A 199 11.19 17.41 0.97
N VAL A 200 10.15 16.80 0.40
CA VAL A 200 8.86 16.68 1.06
C VAL A 200 8.78 15.35 1.82
N TRP A 201 8.33 15.43 3.07
CA TRP A 201 7.96 14.31 3.92
C TRP A 201 6.50 14.45 4.30
N GLY A 202 5.68 13.52 3.84
CA GLY A 202 4.25 13.51 4.11
C GLY A 202 3.61 12.24 3.58
N VAL A 203 2.32 12.15 3.68
CA VAL A 203 1.56 11.08 3.02
C VAL A 203 1.62 11.34 1.52
N PRO A 204 1.89 10.34 0.68
CA PRO A 204 1.89 10.52 -0.77
C PRO A 204 0.48 10.79 -1.30
N GLU A 205 0.40 11.47 -2.43
CA GLU A 205 -0.83 11.61 -3.19
C GLU A 205 -1.20 10.28 -3.86
N VAL A 206 -2.49 9.92 -3.78
CA VAL A 206 -3.06 8.79 -4.50
C VAL A 206 -4.17 9.31 -5.40
N ASP A 207 -3.98 9.18 -6.70
CA ASP A 207 -4.93 9.63 -7.72
C ASP A 207 -5.62 8.43 -8.36
N GLY A 208 -6.93 8.34 -8.18
CA GLY A 208 -7.81 7.39 -8.86
C GLY A 208 -7.53 5.92 -8.55
N ASP A 209 -7.38 5.52 -7.28
CA ASP A 209 -7.26 4.09 -6.90
C ASP A 209 -8.58 3.36 -7.14
N ILE A 210 -8.63 2.55 -8.19
CA ILE A 210 -9.79 1.74 -8.59
C ILE A 210 -9.50 0.28 -8.27
N LYS A 211 -10.41 -0.36 -7.52
CA LYS A 211 -10.33 -1.79 -7.18
C LYS A 211 -11.63 -2.48 -7.56
N LEU A 212 -11.55 -3.51 -8.39
CA LEU A 212 -12.67 -4.35 -8.77
C LEU A 212 -12.37 -5.80 -8.38
N TRP A 213 -13.28 -6.43 -7.67
CA TRP A 213 -13.13 -7.79 -7.17
C TRP A 213 -14.39 -8.60 -7.42
N ALA A 214 -14.20 -9.86 -7.81
CA ALA A 214 -15.25 -10.84 -7.97
C ALA A 214 -14.89 -12.13 -7.22
N ASN A 215 -15.85 -12.71 -6.52
CA ASN A 215 -15.78 -14.03 -5.91
C ASN A 215 -17.03 -14.82 -6.34
N PHE A 216 -16.87 -16.05 -6.81
CA PHE A 216 -18.00 -16.84 -7.27
C PHE A 216 -17.81 -18.32 -6.99
N GLU A 217 -18.95 -19.00 -6.86
CA GLU A 217 -19.08 -20.43 -6.75
C GLU A 217 -20.36 -20.87 -7.48
N PHE A 218 -20.30 -21.98 -8.20
CA PHE A 218 -21.42 -22.51 -8.94
C PHE A 218 -21.37 -24.03 -9.00
N ASP A 219 -22.41 -24.69 -8.49
CA ASP A 219 -22.60 -26.14 -8.56
C ASP A 219 -23.16 -26.52 -9.90
N ILE A 220 -22.35 -27.14 -10.76
CA ILE A 220 -22.76 -27.67 -12.07
C ILE A 220 -23.68 -28.85 -11.86
N ASN A 221 -23.30 -29.74 -10.95
CA ASN A 221 -24.06 -30.89 -10.46
C ASN A 221 -23.61 -31.31 -9.06
N GLU A 222 -24.10 -32.41 -8.52
CA GLU A 222 -23.79 -32.90 -7.17
C GLU A 222 -22.29 -33.25 -6.97
N ASP A 223 -21.57 -33.55 -8.06
CA ASP A 223 -20.17 -34.00 -8.02
C ASP A 223 -19.19 -32.94 -8.55
N LEU A 224 -19.69 -31.85 -9.15
CA LEU A 224 -18.85 -30.88 -9.83
C LEU A 224 -19.23 -29.43 -9.47
N GLN A 225 -18.28 -28.72 -8.85
CA GLN A 225 -18.39 -27.32 -8.52
C GLN A 225 -17.35 -26.49 -9.28
N LEU A 226 -17.75 -25.35 -9.79
CA LEU A 226 -16.88 -24.32 -10.35
C LEU A 226 -16.77 -23.19 -9.34
N PHE A 227 -15.56 -22.79 -8.99
CA PHE A 227 -15.32 -21.65 -8.12
C PHE A 227 -14.16 -20.80 -8.64
N GLY A 228 -14.10 -19.54 -8.22
CA GLY A 228 -13.00 -18.68 -8.61
C GLY A 228 -13.10 -17.27 -8.04
N GLN A 229 -12.03 -16.54 -8.27
CA GLN A 229 -11.92 -15.13 -7.94
C GLN A 229 -11.21 -14.38 -9.06
N ALA A 230 -11.60 -13.14 -9.28
CA ALA A 230 -10.96 -12.26 -10.25
C ALA A 230 -10.80 -10.86 -9.62
N ASN A 231 -9.76 -10.15 -10.02
CA ASN A 231 -9.56 -8.76 -9.59
C ASN A 231 -8.91 -7.93 -10.69
N HIS A 232 -9.21 -6.64 -10.65
CA HIS A 232 -8.55 -5.62 -11.43
C HIS A 232 -8.31 -4.41 -10.55
N ASN A 233 -7.08 -3.90 -10.56
CA ASN A 233 -6.70 -2.73 -9.80
C ASN A 233 -5.92 -1.76 -10.69
N ASN A 234 -6.20 -0.47 -10.54
CA ASN A 234 -5.43 0.60 -11.14
C ASN A 234 -5.25 1.70 -10.10
N LYS A 235 -4.01 2.10 -9.88
CA LYS A 235 -3.67 3.12 -8.90
C LYS A 235 -2.47 3.93 -9.39
N GLU A 236 -2.56 5.25 -9.27
CA GLU A 236 -1.45 6.17 -9.48
C GLU A 236 -1.05 6.79 -8.13
N VAL A 237 0.26 6.86 -7.87
CA VAL A 237 0.79 7.43 -6.62
C VAL A 237 1.94 8.37 -6.93
N THR A 238 1.81 9.59 -6.44
CA THR A 238 2.86 10.60 -6.49
C THR A 238 3.50 10.72 -5.11
N GLY A 239 4.75 10.26 -5.00
CA GLY A 239 5.54 10.34 -3.76
C GLY A 239 6.65 11.37 -3.86
N GLY A 240 7.22 11.72 -2.70
CA GLY A 240 8.41 12.56 -2.62
C GLY A 240 9.68 11.83 -3.08
N PHE A 241 10.74 12.61 -3.28
CA PHE A 241 12.06 12.07 -3.58
C PHE A 241 13.12 12.70 -2.69
N PHE A 242 14.26 12.03 -2.54
CA PHE A 242 15.39 12.57 -1.76
C PHE A 242 16.02 13.77 -2.45
N TYR A 243 16.12 14.87 -1.74
CA TYR A 243 16.91 16.00 -2.21
C TYR A 243 18.38 15.60 -2.40
N ARG A 244 18.89 15.84 -3.58
CA ARG A 244 20.28 15.58 -3.95
C ARG A 244 21.05 16.88 -3.96
N ALA A 245 21.72 17.18 -2.84
CA ALA A 245 22.55 18.35 -2.77
C ALA A 245 23.68 18.29 -3.82
N PRO A 246 24.02 19.41 -4.47
CA PRO A 246 25.10 19.44 -5.46
C PRO A 246 26.51 19.34 -4.85
N PHE A 247 26.61 19.20 -3.53
CA PHE A 247 27.88 19.09 -2.80
C PHE A 247 27.80 18.06 -1.65
N GLY A 248 28.95 17.67 -1.11
CA GLY A 248 29.06 16.68 -0.03
C GLY A 248 29.12 15.24 -0.53
N SER A 249 29.02 14.28 0.38
CA SER A 249 29.14 12.84 0.06
C SER A 249 28.04 12.30 -0.85
N SER A 250 26.89 13.00 -0.92
CA SER A 250 25.78 12.69 -1.80
C SER A 250 25.86 13.35 -3.19
N ALA A 251 26.85 14.21 -3.40
CA ALA A 251 27.11 14.80 -4.71
C ALA A 251 27.70 13.73 -5.65
N ARG A 252 26.88 13.07 -6.43
CA ARG A 252 27.33 11.98 -7.31
C ARG A 252 28.17 12.46 -8.48
N ASN A 253 28.12 13.73 -8.86
CA ASN A 253 28.67 14.11 -10.17
C ASN A 253 29.46 15.40 -10.16
N GLY A 254 29.91 16.00 -9.14
CA GLY A 254 30.77 17.19 -9.22
C GLY A 254 30.42 18.26 -10.27
N VAL A 255 29.22 18.13 -10.89
CA VAL A 255 28.77 18.98 -12.01
C VAL A 255 28.69 20.46 -11.58
N TYR A 256 28.43 20.67 -10.31
CA TYR A 256 28.32 21.99 -9.73
C TYR A 256 29.57 22.42 -8.93
N ARG A 257 30.68 21.69 -9.07
CA ARG A 257 31.97 22.01 -8.45
C ARG A 257 33.02 22.38 -9.51
N ASN A 258 33.69 23.48 -9.26
CA ASN A 258 34.90 23.82 -9.95
C ASN A 258 36.07 23.84 -8.93
N GLY A 259 36.78 22.73 -8.83
CA GLY A 259 37.78 22.52 -7.78
C GLY A 259 37.11 22.50 -6.40
N ASP A 260 37.53 23.36 -5.50
CA ASP A 260 36.97 23.55 -4.16
C ASP A 260 35.81 24.57 -4.11
N ASN A 261 35.47 25.17 -5.25
CA ASN A 261 34.41 26.17 -5.35
C ASN A 261 33.13 25.55 -5.94
N TYR A 262 31.97 26.01 -5.47
CA TYR A 262 30.68 25.69 -6.05
C TYR A 262 30.37 26.62 -7.19
N LEU A 263 29.84 26.07 -8.28
CA LEU A 263 29.29 26.89 -9.36
C LEU A 263 27.96 27.48 -8.86
N LEU A 264 27.90 28.82 -8.83
CA LEU A 264 26.69 29.55 -8.54
C LEU A 264 26.01 29.88 -9.87
N GLY A 265 24.78 29.43 -10.05
CA GLY A 265 24.02 29.62 -11.27
C GLY A 265 22.65 28.98 -11.20
N ASP A 266 21.93 29.01 -12.31
CA ASP A 266 20.66 28.33 -12.45
C ASP A 266 20.88 26.83 -12.57
N LEU A 267 20.57 26.09 -11.51
CA LEU A 267 20.69 24.61 -11.49
C LEU A 267 19.70 23.94 -12.42
N THR A 268 18.64 24.62 -12.84
CA THR A 268 17.63 24.07 -13.75
C THR A 268 18.10 24.04 -15.19
N ALA A 269 19.04 24.91 -15.57
CA ALA A 269 19.57 24.97 -16.93
C ALA A 269 20.53 23.81 -17.27
N ASP A 270 21.20 23.25 -16.23
CA ASP A 270 22.22 22.20 -16.40
C ASP A 270 21.70 20.79 -16.07
N ALA A 271 20.44 20.67 -15.68
CA ALA A 271 19.80 19.38 -15.29
C ALA A 271 19.06 18.70 -16.46
N GLN A 272 19.22 19.19 -17.71
CA GLN A 272 18.60 18.60 -18.90
C GLN A 272 19.53 17.63 -19.62
#